data_6c3c0ca9be0be50bd13e60b5984026bc
#
_entry.id   6c3c0ca9be0be50bd13e60b5984026bc
#
_cell.length_a   1.000
_cell.length_b   1.000
_cell.length_c   1.000
_cell.angle_alpha   90.00
_cell.angle_beta   90.00
_cell.angle_gamma   90.00
#
_symmetry.space_group_name_H-M   'P 1'
#
loop_
_entity.id
_entity.type
_entity.pdbx_description
1 polymer ?
#
loop_
_entity_poly.entity_id
_entity_poly.type
_entity_poly.pdbx_seq_one_letter_code
_entity_poly.pdbx_strand_id
1 'polypeptide(L)'
;VDAFVFDCFSNPDAKMIEERLFPFIEKIQAAHPGKPLIFQQTIYREGRNFSQSVEAKESAKQAMAEKLMKEAVKKYDDVYFIQTNATDEMHSTSVDGIHPSDYGYTLWAQSIRKPIVRILKKYGIK
;
A
#
# COMPACT_ATOMS: atom_id res chain seq x y z
N VAL A 1 14.10 7.04 13.60
CA VAL A 1 12.88 6.84 12.82
C VAL A 1 11.71 6.65 13.76
N ASP A 2 10.62 7.39 13.55
CA ASP A 2 9.43 7.35 14.42
C ASP A 2 8.33 6.43 13.87
N ALA A 3 8.24 6.29 12.55
CA ALA A 3 7.29 5.44 11.84
C ALA A 3 7.84 5.01 10.49
N PHE A 4 7.32 3.92 9.96
CA PHE A 4 7.58 3.45 8.60
C PHE A 4 6.29 3.49 7.79
N VAL A 5 6.35 4.06 6.59
CA VAL A 5 5.25 4.06 5.62
C VAL A 5 5.73 3.39 4.34
N PHE A 6 5.10 2.28 3.97
CA PHE A 6 5.52 1.45 2.85
C PHE A 6 4.52 1.51 1.68
N ASP A 7 5.03 1.87 0.51
CA ASP A 7 4.42 1.57 -0.79
C ASP A 7 5.19 0.42 -1.44
N CYS A 8 5.03 -0.78 -0.90
CA CYS A 8 5.83 -1.94 -1.26
C CYS A 8 5.10 -2.94 -2.16
N PHE A 9 3.81 -2.73 -2.47
CA PHE A 9 3.01 -3.63 -3.29
C PHE A 9 2.92 -3.23 -4.78
N SER A 10 3.49 -2.09 -5.14
CA SER A 10 3.40 -1.58 -6.51
C SER A 10 4.20 -2.40 -7.53
N ASN A 11 5.37 -2.92 -7.16
CA ASN A 11 6.29 -3.59 -8.08
C ASN A 11 6.31 -5.12 -8.02
N PRO A 12 6.11 -5.79 -6.86
CA PRO A 12 6.14 -7.25 -6.80
C PRO A 12 4.88 -7.85 -7.43
N ASP A 13 4.96 -9.10 -7.85
CA ASP A 13 3.82 -9.93 -8.18
C ASP A 13 3.18 -10.57 -6.93
N ALA A 14 2.05 -11.23 -7.09
CA ALA A 14 1.32 -11.86 -6.00
C ALA A 14 2.17 -12.93 -5.26
N LYS A 15 2.94 -13.74 -6.00
CA LYS A 15 3.82 -14.77 -5.42
C LYS A 15 4.92 -14.16 -4.56
N MET A 16 5.54 -13.10 -5.03
CA MET A 16 6.59 -12.40 -4.31
C MET A 16 6.05 -11.75 -3.02
N ILE A 17 4.84 -11.21 -3.04
CA ILE A 17 4.16 -10.70 -1.84
C ILE A 17 3.95 -11.85 -0.84
N GLU A 18 3.40 -12.98 -1.31
CA GLU A 18 3.15 -14.16 -0.48
C GLU A 18 4.40 -14.68 0.23
N GLU A 19 5.51 -14.76 -0.51
CA GLU A 19 6.77 -15.30 0.02
C GLU A 19 7.50 -14.33 0.97
N ARG A 20 7.35 -13.02 0.82
CA ARG A 20 8.23 -12.04 1.45
C ARG A 20 7.59 -11.17 2.51
N LEU A 21 6.27 -10.99 2.52
CA LEU A 21 5.64 -10.00 3.38
C LEU A 21 5.88 -10.26 4.88
N PHE A 22 5.60 -11.47 5.36
CA PHE A 22 5.76 -11.78 6.79
C PHE A 22 7.23 -11.76 7.23
N PRO A 23 8.18 -12.38 6.53
CA PRO A 23 9.60 -12.24 6.85
C PRO A 23 10.09 -10.79 6.85
N PHE A 24 9.57 -9.94 5.96
CA PHE A 24 9.89 -8.52 5.93
C PHE A 24 9.38 -7.80 7.18
N ILE A 25 8.11 -8.02 7.57
CA ILE A 25 7.53 -7.44 8.79
C ILE A 25 8.35 -7.84 10.02
N GLU A 26 8.61 -9.13 10.18
CA GLU A 26 9.37 -9.67 11.32
C GLU A 26 10.77 -9.08 11.44
N LYS A 27 11.45 -8.93 10.30
CA LYS A 27 12.79 -8.33 10.27
C LYS A 27 12.80 -6.86 10.67
N ILE A 28 11.82 -6.09 10.19
CA ILE A 28 11.72 -4.67 10.54
C ILE A 28 11.33 -4.50 12.02
N GLN A 29 10.38 -5.28 12.51
CA GLN A 29 9.99 -5.22 13.93
C GLN A 29 11.12 -5.62 14.87
N ALA A 30 11.94 -6.61 14.52
CA ALA A 30 13.10 -7.00 15.30
C ALA A 30 14.15 -5.87 15.38
N ALA A 31 14.34 -5.13 14.29
CA ALA A 31 15.28 -4.00 14.24
C ALA A 31 14.72 -2.71 14.87
N HIS A 32 13.39 -2.54 14.87
CA HIS A 32 12.71 -1.31 15.30
C HIS A 32 11.45 -1.62 16.13
N PRO A 33 11.61 -2.22 17.33
CA PRO A 33 10.48 -2.63 18.16
C PRO A 33 9.61 -1.43 18.59
N GLY A 34 8.28 -1.63 18.58
CA GLY A 34 7.31 -0.63 19.00
C GLY A 34 7.12 0.55 18.03
N LYS A 35 7.67 0.47 16.81
CA LYS A 35 7.45 1.48 15.78
C LYS A 35 6.31 1.08 14.85
N PRO A 36 5.37 2.00 14.51
CA PRO A 36 4.29 1.68 13.60
C PRO A 36 4.80 1.41 12.18
N LEU A 37 4.37 0.29 11.63
CA LEU A 37 4.57 -0.13 10.25
C LEU A 37 3.26 0.06 9.48
N ILE A 38 3.21 1.05 8.61
CA ILE A 38 2.01 1.44 7.87
C ILE A 38 2.18 1.02 6.41
N PHE A 39 1.46 -0.01 6.01
CA PHE A 39 1.45 -0.51 4.63
C PHE A 39 0.31 0.12 3.84
N GLN A 40 0.63 0.59 2.65
CA GLN A 40 -0.35 1.12 1.70
C GLN A 40 -0.75 0.03 0.71
N GLN A 41 -2.06 -0.08 0.40
CA GLN A 41 -2.50 -0.87 -0.74
C GLN A 41 -1.94 -0.27 -2.03
N THR A 42 -1.67 -1.11 -3.03
CA THR A 42 -1.28 -0.62 -4.35
C THR A 42 -2.37 0.27 -4.95
N ILE A 43 -1.97 1.32 -5.65
CA ILE A 43 -2.89 2.19 -6.37
C ILE A 43 -3.52 1.46 -7.56
N TYR A 44 -4.69 1.91 -7.97
CA TYR A 44 -5.29 1.48 -9.23
C TYR A 44 -4.45 2.00 -10.42
N ARG A 45 -3.99 1.10 -11.27
CA ARG A 45 -3.24 1.43 -12.49
C ARG A 45 -4.20 1.49 -13.69
N GLU A 46 -4.31 2.63 -14.32
CA GLU A 46 -5.27 2.86 -15.40
C GLU A 46 -5.03 1.99 -16.64
N GLY A 47 -3.80 1.49 -16.84
CA GLY A 47 -3.48 0.50 -17.86
C GLY A 47 -4.31 -0.80 -17.78
N ARG A 48 -4.91 -1.09 -16.62
CA ARG A 48 -5.87 -2.19 -16.41
C ARG A 48 -7.08 -2.07 -17.33
N ASN A 49 -7.50 -0.85 -17.63
CA ASN A 49 -8.69 -0.59 -18.47
C ASN A 49 -8.48 -1.01 -19.94
N PHE A 50 -7.23 -1.17 -20.37
CA PHE A 50 -6.87 -1.38 -21.76
C PHE A 50 -6.21 -2.75 -22.02
N SER A 51 -5.94 -3.55 -20.97
CA SER A 51 -5.23 -4.82 -21.10
C SER A 51 -5.72 -5.85 -20.09
N GLN A 52 -6.34 -6.91 -20.59
CA GLN A 52 -6.81 -8.03 -19.75
C GLN A 52 -5.66 -8.71 -18.97
N SER A 53 -4.47 -8.79 -19.56
CA SER A 53 -3.32 -9.39 -18.88
C SER A 53 -2.79 -8.50 -17.76
N VAL A 54 -2.82 -7.19 -17.92
CA VAL A 54 -2.49 -6.22 -16.86
C VAL A 54 -3.55 -6.29 -15.76
N GLU A 55 -4.83 -6.28 -16.12
CA GLU A 55 -5.93 -6.43 -15.16
C GLU A 55 -5.77 -7.70 -14.31
N ALA A 56 -5.53 -8.84 -14.92
CA ALA A 56 -5.37 -10.12 -14.20
C ALA A 56 -4.19 -10.07 -13.21
N LYS A 57 -3.05 -9.52 -13.61
CA LYS A 57 -1.87 -9.39 -12.75
C LYS A 57 -2.09 -8.42 -11.58
N GLU A 58 -2.62 -7.25 -11.87
CA GLU A 58 -2.86 -6.22 -10.86
C GLU A 58 -3.95 -6.63 -9.86
N SER A 59 -5.03 -7.27 -10.33
CA SER A 59 -6.08 -7.83 -9.47
C SER A 59 -5.54 -8.92 -8.55
N ALA A 60 -4.75 -9.86 -9.07
CA ALA A 60 -4.13 -10.92 -8.27
C ALA A 60 -3.19 -10.35 -7.19
N LYS A 61 -2.36 -9.38 -7.56
CA LYS A 61 -1.46 -8.67 -6.66
C LYS A 61 -2.22 -7.95 -5.54
N GLN A 62 -3.24 -7.19 -5.91
CA GLN A 62 -4.07 -6.42 -4.98
C GLN A 62 -4.79 -7.35 -3.99
N ALA A 63 -5.38 -8.45 -4.48
CA ALA A 63 -6.06 -9.43 -3.65
C ALA A 63 -5.10 -10.14 -2.68
N MET A 64 -3.89 -10.49 -3.14
CA MET A 64 -2.88 -11.11 -2.28
C MET A 64 -2.41 -10.15 -1.19
N ALA A 65 -2.11 -8.90 -1.54
CA ALA A 65 -1.72 -7.88 -0.56
C ALA A 65 -2.82 -7.67 0.49
N GLU A 66 -4.08 -7.56 0.07
CA GLU A 66 -5.21 -7.38 0.98
C GLU A 66 -5.39 -8.58 1.92
N LYS A 67 -5.35 -9.80 1.38
CA LYS A 67 -5.46 -11.05 2.16
C LYS A 67 -4.39 -11.12 3.24
N LEU A 68 -3.13 -11.00 2.84
CA LEU A 68 -2.00 -11.15 3.76
C LEU A 68 -1.90 -10.00 4.75
N MET A 69 -2.23 -8.77 4.35
CA MET A 69 -2.25 -7.64 5.28
C MET A 69 -3.37 -7.76 6.31
N LYS A 70 -4.55 -8.29 5.97
CA LYS A 70 -5.60 -8.61 6.95
C LYS A 70 -5.13 -9.63 7.99
N GLU A 71 -4.33 -10.61 7.58
CA GLU A 71 -3.71 -11.58 8.48
C GLU A 71 -2.60 -10.92 9.33
N ALA A 72 -1.72 -10.13 8.71
CA ALA A 72 -0.62 -9.45 9.37
C ALA A 72 -1.09 -8.49 10.48
N VAL A 73 -2.13 -7.70 10.22
CA VAL A 73 -2.72 -6.76 11.20
C VAL A 73 -3.28 -7.49 12.43
N LYS A 74 -3.73 -8.74 12.28
CA LYS A 74 -4.19 -9.58 13.39
C LYS A 74 -3.04 -10.28 14.12
N LYS A 75 -1.98 -10.64 13.39
CA LYS A 75 -0.86 -11.44 13.90
C LYS A 75 0.19 -10.59 14.61
N TYR A 76 0.46 -9.38 14.11
CA TYR A 76 1.54 -8.52 14.60
C TYR A 76 0.99 -7.25 15.23
N ASP A 77 1.56 -6.85 16.36
CA ASP A 77 1.34 -5.53 16.93
C ASP A 77 1.99 -4.46 16.06
N ASP A 78 1.51 -3.22 16.14
CA ASP A 78 2.06 -2.04 15.45
C ASP A 78 2.07 -2.13 13.90
N VAL A 79 1.32 -3.06 13.30
CA VAL A 79 1.17 -3.22 11.85
C VAL A 79 -0.19 -2.69 11.41
N TYR A 80 -0.19 -1.83 10.40
CA TYR A 80 -1.38 -1.18 9.87
C TYR A 80 -1.45 -1.32 8.36
N PHE A 81 -2.67 -1.44 7.84
CA PHE A 81 -2.93 -1.47 6.41
C PHE A 81 -3.95 -0.39 6.05
N ILE A 82 -3.60 0.45 5.08
CA ILE A 82 -4.45 1.55 4.61
C ILE A 82 -4.75 1.41 3.12
N GLN A 83 -5.96 1.81 2.75
CA GLN A 83 -6.37 1.90 1.35
C GLN A 83 -5.84 3.19 0.73
N THR A 84 -5.58 3.14 -0.57
CA THR A 84 -5.09 4.27 -1.36
C THR A 84 -6.03 4.56 -2.51
N ASN A 85 -6.03 5.80 -2.95
CA ASN A 85 -6.69 6.20 -4.19
C ASN A 85 -5.84 7.26 -4.92
N ALA A 86 -5.48 6.98 -6.17
CA ALA A 86 -4.74 7.89 -7.03
C ALA A 86 -5.46 8.11 -8.38
N THR A 87 -6.74 7.76 -8.47
CA THR A 87 -7.54 7.90 -9.70
C THR A 87 -8.85 8.63 -9.42
N ASP A 88 -9.43 9.22 -10.45
CA ASP A 88 -10.75 9.83 -10.47
C ASP A 88 -11.71 9.08 -11.40
N GLU A 89 -12.95 9.55 -11.52
CA GLU A 89 -13.98 8.95 -12.37
C GLU A 89 -13.63 8.97 -13.86
N MET A 90 -12.80 9.91 -14.27
CA MET A 90 -12.37 10.07 -15.67
C MET A 90 -11.16 9.20 -16.02
N HIS A 91 -10.54 8.55 -15.04
CA HIS A 91 -9.32 7.75 -15.20
C HIS A 91 -8.20 8.52 -15.95
N SER A 92 -8.03 9.82 -15.63
CA SER A 92 -7.09 10.73 -16.30
C SER A 92 -5.89 11.12 -15.43
N THR A 93 -5.61 10.31 -14.39
CA THR A 93 -4.64 10.65 -13.34
C THR A 93 -3.29 9.97 -13.49
N SER A 94 -3.03 9.30 -14.62
CA SER A 94 -1.73 8.69 -14.92
C SER A 94 -1.10 9.30 -16.16
N VAL A 95 0.23 9.20 -16.28
CA VAL A 95 0.99 9.67 -17.44
C VAL A 95 1.17 8.59 -18.51
N ASP A 96 1.14 7.32 -18.13
CA ASP A 96 1.41 6.16 -19.00
C ASP A 96 0.52 4.94 -18.66
N GLY A 97 -0.52 5.13 -17.88
CA GLY A 97 -1.39 4.05 -17.39
C GLY A 97 -0.83 3.31 -16.16
N ILE A 98 0.38 3.64 -15.71
CA ILE A 98 1.07 2.99 -14.59
C ILE A 98 1.46 4.01 -13.51
N HIS A 99 2.10 5.10 -13.90
CA HIS A 99 2.64 6.11 -12.99
C HIS A 99 1.66 7.27 -12.86
N PRO A 100 1.35 7.71 -11.62
CA PRO A 100 0.48 8.85 -11.41
C PRO A 100 1.07 10.14 -12.02
N SER A 101 0.17 10.98 -12.54
CA SER A 101 0.48 12.38 -12.84
C SER A 101 0.57 13.20 -11.54
N ASP A 102 0.92 14.48 -11.62
CA ASP A 102 0.89 15.39 -10.46
C ASP A 102 -0.48 15.40 -9.78
N TYR A 103 -1.55 15.36 -10.59
CA TYR A 103 -2.91 15.26 -10.08
C TYR A 103 -3.17 13.91 -9.40
N GLY A 104 -2.71 12.81 -9.99
CA GLY A 104 -2.79 11.47 -9.38
C GLY A 104 -2.05 11.39 -8.05
N TYR A 105 -0.85 11.96 -7.95
CA TYR A 105 -0.13 12.06 -6.67
C TYR A 105 -0.86 12.93 -5.64
N THR A 106 -1.52 13.99 -6.07
CA THR A 106 -2.36 14.83 -5.19
C THR A 106 -3.51 14.03 -4.59
N LEU A 107 -4.24 13.27 -5.42
CA LEU A 107 -5.33 12.40 -4.94
C LEU A 107 -4.80 11.30 -4.01
N TRP A 108 -3.66 10.70 -4.35
CA TRP A 108 -3.03 9.70 -3.49
C TRP A 108 -2.69 10.27 -2.11
N ALA A 109 -1.98 11.39 -2.07
CA ALA A 109 -1.63 12.06 -0.82
C ALA A 109 -2.86 12.40 0.03
N GLN A 110 -3.93 12.90 -0.59
CA GLN A 110 -5.20 13.19 0.09
C GLN A 110 -5.84 11.91 0.67
N SER A 111 -5.81 10.80 -0.07
CA SER A 111 -6.42 9.54 0.36
C SER A 111 -5.75 8.94 1.59
N ILE A 112 -4.42 9.04 1.71
CA ILE A 112 -3.63 8.44 2.79
C ILE A 112 -3.44 9.35 4.00
N ARG A 113 -3.60 10.67 3.86
CA ARG A 113 -3.31 11.66 4.90
C ARG A 113 -4.04 11.37 6.21
N LYS A 114 -5.37 11.27 6.16
CA LYS A 114 -6.19 11.08 7.37
C LYS A 114 -5.89 9.75 8.09
N PRO A 115 -5.83 8.60 7.40
CA PRO A 115 -5.45 7.33 8.02
C PRO A 115 -4.07 7.38 8.68
N ILE A 116 -3.05 7.89 7.99
CA ILE A 116 -1.68 7.99 8.53
C ILE A 116 -1.66 8.85 9.79
N VAL A 117 -2.22 10.06 9.74
CA VAL A 117 -2.26 10.97 10.91
C VAL A 117 -2.97 10.30 12.10
N ARG A 118 -4.06 9.56 11.87
CA ARG A 118 -4.78 8.84 12.92
C ARG A 118 -3.90 7.77 13.59
N ILE A 119 -3.12 7.05 12.79
CA ILE A 119 -2.19 6.05 13.31
C ILE A 119 -1.06 6.71 14.09
N LEU A 120 -0.39 7.72 13.51
CA LEU A 120 0.73 8.40 14.16
C LEU A 120 0.35 9.00 15.53
N LYS A 121 -0.85 9.55 15.65
CA LYS A 121 -1.37 10.09 16.93
C LYS A 121 -1.41 9.04 18.05
N LYS A 122 -1.65 7.76 17.74
CA LYS A 122 -1.63 6.69 18.75
C LYS A 122 -0.26 6.50 19.38
N TYR A 123 0.80 6.92 18.69
CA TYR A 123 2.19 6.85 19.13
C TYR A 123 2.74 8.19 19.62
N GLY A 124 1.87 9.20 19.81
CA GLY A 124 2.29 10.53 20.24
C GLY A 124 3.07 11.33 19.20
N ILE A 125 3.06 10.88 17.94
CA ILE A 125 3.72 11.55 16.80
C ILE A 125 2.78 12.63 16.25
N LYS A 126 3.28 13.87 16.16
CA LYS A 126 2.53 15.05 15.71
C LYS A 126 2.83 15.38 14.26
#